data_9233b16559af9873d9e951b773239a30
#
_entry.id   9233b16559af9873d9e951b773239a30
#
_cell.length_a   1.000
_cell.length_b   1.000
_cell.length_c   1.000
_cell.angle_alpha   90.00
_cell.angle_beta   90.00
_cell.angle_gamma   90.00
#
_symmetry.space_group_name_H-M   'P 1'
#
loop_
_entity.id
_entity.type
_entity.pdbx_description
1 polymer ?
#
loop_
_entity_poly.entity_id
_entity_poly.type
_entity_poly.pdbx_seq_one_letter_code
_entity_poly.pdbx_strand_id
1 'polypeptide(L)'
;GSYFNGVYERRKAAAEGYKGIVQETEFMVNSVDWLYLRIRAGEECLDLATARFENFHRELDLRTGLLSRRFTWVTEKGKLEVCLERLISMVENEAAAQRVTITSNGYCGEIRVCAGLDFNTTHGAEKMSLWNCQKQSSGEHRCHISGCTKNTDIEVESSCIFRGSMVGQAGTRTIVEEKLVAEDYTFSLEDGESRQLEKIVCNVTPLAKKEEVRTERILDRTFYAIFEENK
;
A
#
# COMPACT_ATOMS: atom_id res chain seq x y z
N GLY A 1 -9.29 -1.80 3.16
CA GLY A 1 -8.44 -2.12 4.30
C GLY A 1 -7.61 -3.37 4.06
N SER A 2 -6.58 -3.52 4.85
CA SER A 2 -5.70 -4.70 4.87
C SER A 2 -5.98 -5.51 6.12
N TYR A 3 -6.24 -6.80 5.97
CA TYR A 3 -6.53 -7.71 7.07
C TYR A 3 -5.60 -8.91 6.99
N PHE A 4 -4.91 -9.21 8.09
CA PHE A 4 -3.98 -10.34 8.15
C PHE A 4 -4.54 -11.43 9.05
N ASN A 5 -4.36 -12.67 8.63
CA ASN A 5 -4.76 -13.80 9.43
C ASN A 5 -4.02 -13.81 10.78
N GLY A 6 -4.74 -14.11 11.87
CA GLY A 6 -4.18 -14.12 13.23
C GLY A 6 -4.01 -12.72 13.85
N VAL A 7 -4.48 -11.65 13.20
CA VAL A 7 -4.39 -10.27 13.72
C VAL A 7 -5.78 -9.81 14.13
N TYR A 8 -6.04 -9.85 15.42
CA TYR A 8 -7.34 -9.55 16.01
C TYR A 8 -7.22 -8.44 17.07
N GLU A 9 -8.29 -7.71 17.23
CA GLU A 9 -8.45 -6.77 18.32
C GLU A 9 -9.66 -7.18 19.15
N ARG A 10 -9.71 -6.71 20.39
CA ARG A 10 -10.73 -7.06 21.38
C ARG A 10 -11.43 -5.79 21.87
N ARG A 11 -12.74 -5.86 22.04
CA ARG A 11 -13.52 -4.79 22.65
C ARG A 11 -14.54 -5.37 23.62
N LYS A 12 -14.93 -4.57 24.61
CA LYS A 12 -16.07 -4.89 25.47
C LYS A 12 -17.33 -5.00 24.62
N ALA A 13 -18.11 -6.05 24.85
CA ALA A 13 -19.42 -6.19 24.23
C ALA A 13 -20.32 -5.02 24.67
N ALA A 14 -21.15 -4.50 23.76
CA ALA A 14 -22.18 -3.54 24.15
C ALA A 14 -23.08 -4.13 25.24
N ALA A 15 -23.55 -3.31 26.19
CA ALA A 15 -24.36 -3.76 27.34
C ALA A 15 -25.63 -4.55 26.92
N GLU A 16 -26.09 -4.39 25.70
CA GLU A 16 -27.20 -5.11 25.08
C GLU A 16 -26.78 -6.41 24.35
N GLY A 17 -25.46 -6.73 24.35
CA GLY A 17 -24.93 -7.94 23.74
C GLY A 17 -25.49 -9.18 24.42
N TYR A 18 -26.09 -10.03 23.63
CA TYR A 18 -26.68 -11.33 23.87
C TYR A 18 -26.70 -11.77 25.38
N LYS A 19 -27.71 -11.31 26.14
CA LYS A 19 -28.06 -11.70 27.53
C LYS A 19 -26.90 -11.61 28.55
N GLY A 20 -25.93 -10.73 28.37
CA GLY A 20 -24.83 -10.56 29.34
C GLY A 20 -23.82 -11.73 29.40
N ILE A 21 -23.91 -12.69 28.47
CA ILE A 21 -23.03 -13.87 28.45
C ILE A 21 -21.68 -13.55 27.80
N VAL A 22 -21.66 -12.62 26.81
CA VAL A 22 -20.45 -12.23 26.11
C VAL A 22 -19.96 -10.90 26.67
N GLN A 23 -18.84 -10.93 27.40
CA GLN A 23 -18.23 -9.72 27.98
C GLN A 23 -17.33 -8.99 26.97
N GLU A 24 -16.70 -9.72 26.07
CA GLU A 24 -15.78 -9.19 25.06
C GLU A 24 -16.05 -9.84 23.71
N THR A 25 -15.81 -9.10 22.65
CA THR A 25 -15.86 -9.59 21.26
C THR A 25 -14.52 -9.39 20.60
N GLU A 26 -14.06 -10.41 19.88
CA GLU A 26 -12.87 -10.35 19.04
C GLU A 26 -13.27 -10.11 17.58
N PHE A 27 -12.46 -9.34 16.87
CA PHE A 27 -12.69 -9.04 15.46
C PHE A 27 -11.35 -8.83 14.75
N MET A 28 -11.29 -9.18 13.46
CA MET A 28 -10.13 -8.87 12.63
C MET A 28 -10.00 -7.37 12.48
N VAL A 29 -8.82 -6.83 12.81
CA VAL A 29 -8.56 -5.40 12.76
C VAL A 29 -8.01 -5.00 11.38
N ASN A 30 -8.42 -3.82 10.88
CA ASN A 30 -7.79 -3.20 9.72
C ASN A 30 -6.34 -2.84 10.08
N SER A 31 -5.40 -3.48 9.43
CA SER A 31 -3.97 -3.37 9.70
C SER A 31 -3.30 -2.33 8.80
N VAL A 32 -1.97 -2.36 8.71
CA VAL A 32 -1.19 -1.45 7.88
C VAL A 32 -1.74 -1.35 6.45
N ASP A 33 -1.92 -0.13 5.98
CA ASP A 33 -2.19 0.13 4.55
C ASP A 33 -0.89 0.04 3.76
N TRP A 34 -0.53 -1.17 3.38
CA TRP A 34 0.63 -1.43 2.52
C TRP A 34 0.39 -0.99 1.07
N LEU A 35 -0.84 -0.62 0.71
CA LEU A 35 -1.21 -0.07 -0.60
C LEU A 35 -1.13 1.46 -0.66
N TYR A 36 -0.68 2.12 0.43
CA TYR A 36 -0.59 3.58 0.47
C TYR A 36 0.11 4.12 -0.78
N LEU A 37 -0.64 4.91 -1.56
CA LEU A 37 -0.22 5.53 -2.80
C LEU A 37 -1.03 6.81 -3.00
N ARG A 38 -0.32 7.92 -3.27
CA ARG A 38 -0.92 9.20 -3.64
C ARG A 38 -0.24 9.71 -4.90
N ILE A 39 -1.02 10.16 -5.88
CA ILE A 39 -0.52 10.66 -7.16
C ILE A 39 -1.03 12.09 -7.34
N ARG A 40 -0.15 12.97 -7.76
CA ARG A 40 -0.48 14.36 -8.13
C ARG A 40 0.09 14.68 -9.48
N ALA A 41 -0.65 15.51 -10.24
CA ALA A 41 -0.23 16.13 -11.50
C ALA A 41 -0.30 17.65 -11.32
N GLY A 42 0.84 18.28 -11.09
CA GLY A 42 0.86 19.67 -10.62
C GLY A 42 0.09 19.83 -9.31
N GLU A 43 -0.95 20.67 -9.31
CA GLU A 43 -1.79 20.91 -8.14
C GLU A 43 -2.94 19.90 -7.99
N GLU A 44 -3.26 19.13 -9.02
CA GLU A 44 -4.36 18.19 -9.00
C GLU A 44 -3.98 16.89 -8.29
N CYS A 45 -4.83 16.43 -7.37
CA CYS A 45 -4.70 15.12 -6.72
C CYS A 45 -5.58 14.08 -7.43
N LEU A 46 -5.03 12.90 -7.67
CA LEU A 46 -5.80 11.77 -8.16
C LEU A 46 -6.64 11.16 -7.03
N ASP A 47 -7.91 11.51 -6.98
CA ASP A 47 -8.93 10.85 -6.17
C ASP A 47 -10.04 10.36 -7.10
N LEU A 48 -10.20 9.04 -7.21
CA LEU A 48 -11.19 8.45 -8.11
C LEU A 48 -12.66 8.76 -7.72
N ALA A 49 -12.90 9.33 -6.54
CA ALA A 49 -14.23 9.80 -6.16
C ALA A 49 -14.56 11.18 -6.78
N THR A 50 -13.55 11.98 -7.10
CA THR A 50 -13.71 13.38 -7.55
C THR A 50 -12.99 13.70 -8.85
N ALA A 51 -11.93 12.97 -9.20
CA ALA A 51 -11.15 13.18 -10.40
C ALA A 51 -11.97 12.86 -11.67
N ARG A 52 -11.71 13.63 -12.74
CA ARG A 52 -12.27 13.32 -14.06
C ARG A 52 -11.43 12.23 -14.71
N PHE A 53 -12.07 11.13 -15.08
CA PHE A 53 -11.40 10.03 -15.77
C PHE A 53 -12.27 9.41 -16.86
N GLU A 54 -11.64 8.78 -17.83
CA GLU A 54 -12.24 8.08 -18.97
C GLU A 54 -11.67 6.66 -19.04
N ASN A 55 -12.32 5.79 -19.82
CA ASN A 55 -11.81 4.46 -20.18
C ASN A 55 -11.46 3.59 -18.94
N PHE A 56 -12.23 3.70 -17.87
CA PHE A 56 -11.97 2.93 -16.66
C PHE A 56 -12.19 1.44 -16.89
N HIS A 57 -11.17 0.65 -16.64
CA HIS A 57 -11.22 -0.80 -16.65
C HIS A 57 -10.60 -1.36 -15.36
N ARG A 58 -11.26 -2.33 -14.75
CA ARG A 58 -10.77 -3.05 -13.58
C ARG A 58 -10.95 -4.54 -13.80
N GLU A 59 -9.88 -5.30 -13.62
CA GLU A 59 -9.85 -6.74 -13.84
C GLU A 59 -9.12 -7.42 -12.69
N LEU A 60 -9.65 -8.57 -12.25
CA LEU A 60 -8.98 -9.50 -11.37
C LEU A 60 -8.80 -10.83 -12.12
N ASP A 61 -7.56 -11.16 -12.44
CA ASP A 61 -7.22 -12.48 -12.94
C ASP A 61 -7.15 -13.45 -11.76
N LEU A 62 -8.14 -14.32 -11.66
CA LEU A 62 -8.25 -15.28 -10.54
C LEU A 62 -7.18 -16.39 -10.61
N ARG A 63 -6.54 -16.60 -11.75
CA ARG A 63 -5.47 -17.59 -11.90
C ARG A 63 -4.15 -17.10 -11.28
N THR A 64 -3.84 -15.82 -11.46
CA THR A 64 -2.58 -15.21 -11.02
C THR A 64 -2.75 -14.33 -9.77
N GLY A 65 -4.00 -14.02 -9.39
CA GLY A 65 -4.28 -13.07 -8.31
C GLY A 65 -3.98 -11.62 -8.66
N LEU A 66 -3.65 -11.31 -9.92
CA LEU A 66 -3.36 -9.97 -10.37
C LEU A 66 -4.63 -9.13 -10.44
N LEU A 67 -4.70 -8.07 -9.64
CA LEU A 67 -5.70 -7.03 -9.78
C LEU A 67 -5.11 -5.84 -10.52
N SER A 68 -5.68 -5.51 -11.68
CA SER A 68 -5.32 -4.34 -12.47
C SER A 68 -6.45 -3.31 -12.51
N ARG A 69 -6.08 -2.03 -12.55
CA ARG A 69 -6.97 -0.90 -12.86
C ARG A 69 -6.27 -0.04 -13.89
N ARG A 70 -6.96 0.28 -14.96
CA ARG A 70 -6.48 1.15 -16.03
C ARG A 70 -7.52 2.21 -16.30
N PHE A 71 -7.08 3.44 -16.47
CA PHE A 71 -7.96 4.57 -16.81
C PHE A 71 -7.13 5.73 -17.35
N THR A 72 -7.81 6.61 -18.07
CA THR A 72 -7.25 7.88 -18.52
C THR A 72 -7.66 8.96 -17.54
N TRP A 73 -6.73 9.51 -16.77
CA TRP A 73 -6.97 10.68 -15.92
C TRP A 73 -6.94 11.96 -16.76
N VAL A 74 -8.03 12.72 -16.72
CA VAL A 74 -8.18 13.97 -17.47
C VAL A 74 -7.86 15.14 -16.52
N THR A 75 -6.71 15.77 -16.74
CA THR A 75 -6.24 16.92 -15.98
C THR A 75 -6.43 18.21 -16.78
N GLU A 76 -6.23 19.36 -16.15
CA GLU A 76 -6.26 20.67 -16.85
C GLU A 76 -5.13 20.80 -17.89
N LYS A 77 -4.00 20.10 -17.70
CA LYS A 77 -2.80 20.20 -18.56
C LYS A 77 -2.66 19.07 -19.58
N GLY A 78 -3.64 18.16 -19.68
CA GLY A 78 -3.60 17.04 -20.60
C GLY A 78 -4.11 15.75 -19.97
N LYS A 79 -3.87 14.64 -20.63
CA LYS A 79 -4.33 13.32 -20.19
C LYS A 79 -3.16 12.46 -19.72
N LEU A 80 -3.41 11.63 -18.73
CA LEU A 80 -2.46 10.66 -18.19
C LEU A 80 -3.10 9.27 -18.21
N GLU A 81 -2.47 8.33 -18.90
CA GLU A 81 -2.84 6.91 -18.81
C GLU A 81 -2.25 6.34 -17.51
N VAL A 82 -3.12 5.91 -16.60
CA VAL A 82 -2.72 5.37 -15.31
C VAL A 82 -3.04 3.89 -15.25
N CYS A 83 -2.04 3.07 -14.95
CA CYS A 83 -2.18 1.65 -14.70
C CYS A 83 -1.73 1.35 -13.27
N LEU A 84 -2.63 0.81 -12.46
CA LEU A 84 -2.39 0.38 -11.08
C LEU A 84 -2.55 -1.13 -11.00
N GLU A 85 -1.49 -1.82 -10.62
CA GLU A 85 -1.46 -3.27 -10.50
C GLU A 85 -1.05 -3.67 -9.09
N ARG A 86 -1.63 -4.73 -8.57
CA ARG A 86 -1.26 -5.30 -7.29
C ARG A 86 -1.52 -6.79 -7.26
N LEU A 87 -0.72 -7.49 -6.49
CA LEU A 87 -0.88 -8.91 -6.23
C LEU A 87 -0.37 -9.27 -4.84
N ILE A 88 -0.85 -10.38 -4.33
CA ILE A 88 -0.34 -11.05 -3.13
C ILE A 88 0.25 -12.36 -3.61
N SER A 89 1.42 -12.75 -3.08
CA SER A 89 2.02 -14.03 -3.42
C SER A 89 1.14 -15.18 -2.91
N MET A 90 0.91 -16.17 -3.75
CA MET A 90 0.24 -17.42 -3.36
C MET A 90 1.22 -18.47 -2.82
N VAL A 91 2.52 -18.20 -2.92
CA VAL A 91 3.61 -19.08 -2.48
C VAL A 91 4.19 -18.63 -1.13
N GLU A 92 4.39 -17.32 -0.97
CA GLU A 92 4.89 -16.72 0.28
C GLU A 92 3.87 -15.75 0.85
N ASN A 93 3.22 -16.15 1.94
CA ASN A 93 2.10 -15.43 2.55
C ASN A 93 2.43 -13.99 2.99
N GLU A 94 3.71 -13.71 3.23
CA GLU A 94 4.20 -12.40 3.66
C GLU A 94 4.49 -11.47 2.48
N ALA A 95 4.62 -12.01 1.27
CA ALA A 95 5.02 -11.25 0.09
C ALA A 95 3.82 -10.66 -0.64
N ALA A 96 3.93 -9.37 -0.98
CA ALA A 96 2.98 -8.67 -1.82
C ALA A 96 3.71 -7.67 -2.73
N ALA A 97 3.06 -7.26 -3.80
CA ALA A 97 3.61 -6.28 -4.72
C ALA A 97 2.55 -5.31 -5.26
N GLN A 98 2.97 -4.09 -5.48
CA GLN A 98 2.20 -3.06 -6.15
C GLN A 98 3.04 -2.41 -7.24
N ARG A 99 2.43 -2.11 -8.39
CA ARG A 99 3.07 -1.38 -9.48
C ARG A 99 2.15 -0.28 -9.97
N VAL A 100 2.72 0.90 -10.20
CA VAL A 100 2.04 2.01 -10.85
C VAL A 100 2.82 2.41 -12.09
N THR A 101 2.12 2.56 -13.20
CA THR A 101 2.66 3.09 -14.45
C THR A 101 1.84 4.31 -14.84
N ILE A 102 2.52 5.40 -15.15
CA ILE A 102 1.91 6.66 -15.60
C ILE A 102 2.53 6.99 -16.95
N THR A 103 1.70 7.12 -17.97
CA THR A 103 2.12 7.50 -19.32
C THR A 103 1.43 8.79 -19.72
N SER A 104 2.18 9.74 -20.23
CA SER A 104 1.61 10.97 -20.75
C SER A 104 0.87 10.73 -22.06
N ASN A 105 -0.28 11.37 -22.19
CA ASN A 105 -1.06 11.48 -23.42
C ASN A 105 -1.48 12.96 -23.54
N GLY A 106 -0.54 13.78 -24.00
CA GLY A 106 -0.70 15.22 -24.12
C GLY A 106 -0.48 16.01 -22.83
N TYR A 107 -0.06 15.37 -21.72
CA TYR A 107 0.32 16.04 -20.48
C TYR A 107 1.82 16.37 -20.51
N CYS A 108 2.19 17.61 -20.15
CA CYS A 108 3.57 18.00 -19.91
C CYS A 108 3.67 18.72 -18.57
N GLY A 109 4.51 18.23 -17.67
CA GLY A 109 4.69 18.86 -16.38
C GLY A 109 5.13 17.93 -15.25
N GLU A 110 5.06 18.46 -14.03
CA GLU A 110 5.47 17.75 -12.83
C GLU A 110 4.42 16.72 -12.40
N ILE A 111 4.90 15.53 -12.11
CA ILE A 111 4.16 14.45 -11.47
C ILE A 111 4.83 14.17 -10.12
N ARG A 112 3.99 13.92 -9.12
CA ARG A 112 4.42 13.50 -7.79
C ARG A 112 3.72 12.19 -7.41
N VAL A 113 4.51 11.22 -6.99
CA VAL A 113 4.02 9.92 -6.53
C VAL A 113 4.56 9.65 -5.13
N CYS A 114 3.68 9.67 -4.14
CA CYS A 114 3.99 9.33 -2.76
C CYS A 114 3.51 7.91 -2.46
N ALA A 115 4.43 7.02 -2.07
CA ALA A 115 4.13 5.63 -1.78
C ALA A 115 4.80 5.19 -0.47
N GLY A 116 4.12 4.34 0.31
CA GLY A 116 4.62 3.98 1.63
C GLY A 116 3.78 2.94 2.35
N LEU A 117 3.87 2.98 3.68
CA LEU A 117 3.20 2.11 4.63
C LEU A 117 2.52 2.98 5.69
N ASP A 118 1.22 2.77 5.94
CA ASP A 118 0.43 3.64 6.80
C ASP A 118 -0.38 2.85 7.83
N PHE A 119 -0.14 3.10 9.12
CA PHE A 119 -0.95 2.60 10.24
C PHE A 119 -2.02 3.60 10.72
N ASN A 120 -2.24 4.73 10.04
CA ASN A 120 -3.38 5.62 10.31
C ASN A 120 -4.71 5.00 9.86
N THR A 121 -4.76 3.69 9.81
CA THR A 121 -5.96 2.95 9.45
C THR A 121 -6.99 3.00 10.57
N THR A 122 -8.24 3.19 10.19
CA THR A 122 -9.37 3.14 11.12
C THR A 122 -10.17 1.86 10.90
N HIS A 123 -10.75 1.33 11.98
CA HIS A 123 -11.59 0.15 11.89
C HIS A 123 -13.06 0.55 11.86
N GLY A 124 -13.75 0.19 10.77
CA GLY A 124 -15.20 0.21 10.63
C GLY A 124 -15.91 1.41 11.26
N ALA A 125 -16.87 1.13 12.11
CA ALA A 125 -17.75 2.12 12.74
C ALA A 125 -17.04 2.98 13.82
N GLU A 126 -15.92 2.53 14.37
CA GLU A 126 -15.27 3.20 15.52
C GLU A 126 -14.43 4.41 15.11
N LYS A 127 -14.11 4.55 13.83
CA LYS A 127 -13.33 5.67 13.25
C LYS A 127 -12.04 6.01 14.00
N MET A 128 -11.53 5.10 14.82
CA MET A 128 -10.29 5.30 15.59
C MET A 128 -9.25 4.26 15.21
N SER A 129 -8.00 4.67 15.27
CA SER A 129 -6.88 3.75 15.08
C SER A 129 -6.73 2.84 16.30
N LEU A 130 -6.66 1.55 16.07
CA LEU A 130 -6.45 0.51 17.09
C LEU A 130 -4.99 0.05 17.17
N TRP A 131 -4.07 0.85 16.64
CA TRP A 131 -2.65 0.56 16.56
C TRP A 131 -1.80 1.53 17.37
N ASN A 132 -0.81 0.97 18.07
CA ASN A 132 0.31 1.70 18.64
C ASN A 132 1.52 1.46 17.72
N CYS A 133 2.04 2.51 17.09
CA CYS A 133 3.26 2.41 16.30
C CYS A 133 4.48 2.26 17.20
N GLN A 134 5.41 1.39 16.85
CA GLN A 134 6.59 1.06 17.67
C GLN A 134 7.89 1.53 17.02
N LYS A 135 8.11 1.12 15.77
CA LYS A 135 9.30 1.45 15.00
C LYS A 135 8.90 1.95 13.62
N GLN A 136 9.67 2.90 13.12
CA GLN A 136 9.45 3.41 11.78
C GLN A 136 10.74 3.99 11.21
N SER A 137 10.99 3.72 9.96
CA SER A 137 12.11 4.29 9.21
C SER A 137 11.77 4.36 7.73
N SER A 138 12.34 5.33 7.05
CA SER A 138 12.27 5.45 5.59
C SER A 138 13.60 6.05 5.10
N GLY A 139 14.04 5.64 3.93
CA GLY A 139 15.25 6.11 3.27
C GLY A 139 15.83 5.04 2.35
N GLU A 140 16.67 5.47 1.42
CA GLU A 140 17.33 4.58 0.44
C GLU A 140 16.32 3.70 -0.35
N HIS A 141 15.16 4.29 -0.67
CA HIS A 141 14.06 3.62 -1.37
C HIS A 141 13.45 2.44 -0.59
N ARG A 142 13.55 2.49 0.74
CA ARG A 142 12.96 1.50 1.65
C ARG A 142 12.12 2.18 2.72
N CYS A 143 11.05 1.51 3.13
CA CYS A 143 10.27 1.88 4.30
C CYS A 143 10.12 0.67 5.21
N HIS A 144 10.12 0.93 6.51
CA HIS A 144 9.81 -0.06 7.53
C HIS A 144 8.93 0.59 8.60
N ILE A 145 7.88 -0.12 9.01
CA ILE A 145 7.01 0.28 10.11
C ILE A 145 6.55 -0.95 10.89
N SER A 146 6.53 -0.86 12.20
CA SER A 146 5.90 -1.86 13.05
C SER A 146 4.91 -1.23 14.01
N GLY A 147 3.88 -1.99 14.34
CA GLY A 147 2.87 -1.59 15.28
C GLY A 147 2.29 -2.79 16.01
N CYS A 148 1.73 -2.56 17.20
CA CYS A 148 0.95 -3.55 17.93
C CYS A 148 -0.48 -3.08 18.14
N THR A 149 -1.40 -4.01 18.21
CA THR A 149 -2.79 -3.77 18.56
C THR A 149 -2.90 -3.30 20.01
N LYS A 150 -3.90 -2.45 20.31
CA LYS A 150 -4.00 -1.76 21.60
C LYS A 150 -4.37 -2.64 22.79
N ASN A 151 -5.22 -3.65 22.57
CA ASN A 151 -5.75 -4.49 23.65
C ASN A 151 -5.29 -5.95 23.58
N THR A 152 -4.77 -6.40 22.45
CA THR A 152 -4.33 -7.78 22.25
C THR A 152 -2.81 -7.92 22.08
N ASP A 153 -2.07 -6.80 21.99
CA ASP A 153 -0.61 -6.73 21.84
C ASP A 153 -0.06 -7.58 20.67
N ILE A 154 -0.87 -7.73 19.62
CA ILE A 154 -0.46 -8.46 18.43
C ILE A 154 0.38 -7.55 17.56
N GLU A 155 1.64 -7.92 17.35
CA GLU A 155 2.59 -7.15 16.56
C GLU A 155 2.47 -7.46 15.06
N VAL A 156 2.55 -6.41 14.24
CA VAL A 156 2.68 -6.51 12.78
C VAL A 156 3.85 -5.66 12.34
N GLU A 157 4.75 -6.24 11.56
CA GLU A 157 5.84 -5.54 10.89
C GLU A 157 5.58 -5.49 9.39
N SER A 158 5.79 -4.34 8.78
CA SER A 158 5.70 -4.17 7.33
C SER A 158 6.93 -3.46 6.83
N SER A 159 7.54 -4.04 5.81
CA SER A 159 8.71 -3.48 5.13
C SER A 159 8.45 -3.42 3.64
N CYS A 160 8.95 -2.39 2.96
CA CYS A 160 8.89 -2.35 1.51
C CYS A 160 10.13 -1.73 0.89
N ILE A 161 10.34 -2.05 -0.38
CA ILE A 161 11.37 -1.45 -1.23
C ILE A 161 10.73 -0.93 -2.52
N PHE A 162 11.25 0.19 -3.01
CA PHE A 162 10.81 0.80 -4.26
C PHE A 162 11.85 0.61 -5.36
N ARG A 163 11.37 0.32 -6.57
CA ARG A 163 12.18 0.17 -7.79
C ARG A 163 11.46 0.78 -8.99
N GLY A 164 12.17 0.98 -10.08
CA GLY A 164 11.60 1.46 -11.33
C GLY A 164 12.11 2.82 -11.77
N SER A 165 11.59 3.34 -12.87
CA SER A 165 12.08 4.57 -13.50
C SER A 165 11.71 5.86 -12.75
N MET A 166 10.84 5.78 -11.73
CA MET A 166 10.56 6.90 -10.83
C MET A 166 11.61 7.03 -9.72
N VAL A 167 12.34 5.94 -9.42
CA VAL A 167 13.37 5.89 -8.38
C VAL A 167 14.66 6.55 -8.87
N GLY A 168 15.35 7.27 -7.98
CA GLY A 168 16.61 7.95 -8.32
C GLY A 168 16.45 9.28 -9.05
N GLN A 169 15.22 9.77 -9.21
CA GLN A 169 14.98 11.13 -9.72
C GLN A 169 15.34 12.19 -8.67
N ALA A 170 15.75 13.37 -9.12
CA ALA A 170 16.28 14.42 -8.25
C ALA A 170 15.32 14.97 -7.18
N GLY A 171 14.04 14.64 -7.25
CA GLY A 171 12.98 15.13 -6.36
C GLY A 171 12.51 14.13 -5.30
N THR A 172 13.32 13.13 -4.92
CA THR A 172 12.90 12.17 -3.89
C THR A 172 12.97 12.78 -2.48
N ARG A 173 11.89 12.65 -1.72
CA ARG A 173 11.79 13.10 -0.33
C ARG A 173 11.28 11.97 0.56
N THR A 174 11.96 11.75 1.67
CA THR A 174 11.54 10.81 2.73
C THR A 174 10.48 11.45 3.63
N ILE A 175 9.44 10.70 3.97
CA ILE A 175 8.37 11.08 4.90
C ILE A 175 8.38 10.09 6.06
N VAL A 176 8.51 10.60 7.28
CA VAL A 176 8.37 9.82 8.53
C VAL A 176 7.47 10.63 9.45
N GLU A 177 6.24 10.17 9.63
CA GLU A 177 5.24 10.77 10.50
C GLU A 177 4.77 9.72 11.52
N GLU A 178 4.00 10.11 12.54
CA GLU A 178 3.68 9.24 13.69
C GLU A 178 3.26 7.80 13.35
N LYS A 179 2.57 7.59 12.24
CA LYS A 179 2.10 6.26 11.80
C LYS A 179 2.25 6.04 10.30
N LEU A 180 3.03 6.87 9.65
CA LEU A 180 3.24 6.84 8.20
C LEU A 180 4.73 6.90 7.89
N VAL A 181 5.17 5.99 7.04
CA VAL A 181 6.49 6.04 6.41
C VAL A 181 6.30 5.96 4.89
N ALA A 182 6.90 6.88 4.16
CA ALA A 182 6.74 6.93 2.72
C ALA A 182 7.94 7.60 2.03
N GLU A 183 8.05 7.38 0.75
CA GLU A 183 8.88 8.17 -0.14
C GLU A 183 8.01 8.89 -1.18
N ASP A 184 8.36 10.13 -1.45
CA ASP A 184 7.66 11.05 -2.35
C ASP A 184 8.59 11.34 -3.53
N TYR A 185 8.25 10.81 -4.69
CA TYR A 185 9.01 10.91 -5.94
C TYR A 185 8.43 12.02 -6.80
N THR A 186 9.25 13.03 -7.10
CA THR A 186 8.87 14.13 -7.98
C THR A 186 9.69 14.05 -9.26
N PHE A 187 9.05 14.09 -10.41
CA PHE A 187 9.68 14.05 -11.74
C PHE A 187 8.86 14.81 -12.76
N SER A 188 9.51 15.25 -13.82
CA SER A 188 8.82 15.80 -15.00
C SER A 188 8.45 14.67 -15.96
N LEU A 189 7.32 14.80 -16.62
CA LEU A 189 6.84 13.91 -17.66
C LEU A 189 6.51 14.71 -18.92
N GLU A 190 7.12 14.31 -20.03
CA GLU A 190 6.83 14.89 -21.34
C GLU A 190 5.81 14.03 -22.10
N ASP A 191 5.22 14.59 -23.15
CA ASP A 191 4.22 13.86 -23.94
C ASP A 191 4.78 12.56 -24.52
N GLY A 192 4.02 11.47 -24.37
CA GLY A 192 4.41 10.13 -24.77
C GLY A 192 5.37 9.41 -23.83
N GLU A 193 5.93 10.10 -22.81
CA GLU A 193 6.80 9.43 -21.83
C GLU A 193 6.01 8.59 -20.84
N SER A 194 6.68 7.55 -20.34
CA SER A 194 6.14 6.64 -19.32
C SER A 194 7.11 6.49 -18.17
N ARG A 195 6.59 6.46 -16.96
CA ARG A 195 7.35 6.18 -15.73
C ARG A 195 6.64 5.13 -14.90
N GLN A 196 7.43 4.31 -14.22
CA GLN A 196 6.94 3.19 -13.43
C GLN A 196 7.57 3.18 -12.04
N LEU A 197 6.75 2.85 -11.03
CA LEU A 197 7.19 2.53 -9.67
C LEU A 197 6.68 1.13 -9.30
N GLU A 198 7.59 0.28 -8.86
CA GLU A 198 7.28 -1.00 -8.21
C GLU A 198 7.54 -0.88 -6.71
N LYS A 199 6.62 -1.41 -5.91
CA LYS A 199 6.75 -1.58 -4.47
C LYS A 199 6.61 -3.04 -4.13
N ILE A 200 7.69 -3.65 -3.63
CA ILE A 200 7.68 -5.01 -3.08
C ILE A 200 7.52 -4.89 -1.58
N VAL A 201 6.63 -5.66 -1.01
CA VAL A 201 6.24 -5.56 0.41
C VAL A 201 6.40 -6.92 1.08
N CYS A 202 6.94 -6.89 2.29
CA CYS A 202 6.93 -8.01 3.23
C CYS A 202 6.12 -7.62 4.46
N ASN A 203 5.04 -8.36 4.74
CA ASN A 203 4.20 -8.17 5.92
C ASN A 203 4.38 -9.37 6.86
N VAL A 204 4.93 -9.13 8.04
CA VAL A 204 5.21 -10.16 9.04
C VAL A 204 4.20 -10.05 10.17
N THR A 205 3.55 -11.17 10.49
CA THR A 205 2.60 -11.31 11.61
C THR A 205 3.14 -12.33 12.60
N PRO A 206 2.58 -12.47 13.82
CA PRO A 206 3.00 -13.50 14.78
C PRO A 206 2.90 -14.94 14.27
N LEU A 207 2.06 -15.18 13.27
CA LEU A 207 1.94 -16.52 12.63
C LEU A 207 3.12 -16.81 11.70
N ALA A 208 3.81 -15.78 11.21
CA ALA A 208 5.02 -15.95 10.44
C ALA A 208 6.19 -16.23 11.38
N LYS A 209 6.98 -17.26 11.09
CA LYS A 209 8.26 -17.46 11.79
C LYS A 209 9.16 -16.29 11.47
N LYS A 210 9.54 -15.46 12.46
CA LYS A 210 10.44 -14.32 12.32
C LYS A 210 11.85 -14.83 11.99
N GLU A 211 12.14 -14.97 10.72
CA GLU A 211 13.49 -15.15 10.20
C GLU A 211 13.89 -13.86 9.49
N GLU A 212 14.83 -13.09 10.03
CA GLU A 212 15.34 -11.84 9.42
C GLU A 212 15.77 -12.04 7.95
N VAL A 213 16.34 -13.20 7.66
CA VAL A 213 16.75 -13.61 6.32
C VAL A 213 15.60 -13.64 5.31
N ARG A 214 14.37 -13.86 5.78
CA ARG A 214 13.20 -13.98 4.93
C ARG A 214 12.70 -12.64 4.41
N THR A 215 12.72 -11.59 5.22
CA THR A 215 12.31 -10.25 4.81
C THR A 215 13.18 -9.73 3.67
N GLU A 216 14.50 -9.76 3.81
CA GLU A 216 15.42 -9.33 2.76
C GLU A 216 15.25 -10.15 1.47
N ARG A 217 15.10 -11.47 1.58
CA ARG A 217 14.83 -12.33 0.42
C ARG A 217 13.56 -11.93 -0.33
N ILE A 218 12.49 -11.58 0.39
CA ILE A 218 11.23 -11.11 -0.23
C ILE A 218 11.45 -9.74 -0.89
N LEU A 219 12.10 -8.82 -0.20
CA LEU A 219 12.35 -7.47 -0.72
C LEU A 219 13.30 -7.47 -1.93
N ASP A 220 14.16 -8.46 -2.07
CA ASP A 220 15.04 -8.60 -3.24
C ASP A 220 14.32 -9.10 -4.50
N ARG A 221 13.09 -9.53 -4.40
CA ARG A 221 12.27 -9.98 -5.53
C ARG A 221 11.80 -8.80 -6.39
N THR A 222 11.25 -9.11 -7.55
CA THR A 222 10.59 -8.17 -8.45
C THR A 222 9.10 -8.44 -8.51
N PHE A 223 8.33 -7.47 -8.98
CA PHE A 223 6.91 -7.65 -9.25
C PHE A 223 6.67 -8.85 -10.18
N TYR A 224 7.46 -8.95 -11.25
CA TYR A 224 7.36 -10.02 -12.22
C TYR A 224 7.65 -11.40 -11.62
N ALA A 225 8.66 -11.52 -10.75
CA ALA A 225 8.99 -12.78 -10.10
C ALA A 225 7.83 -13.31 -9.24
N ILE A 226 7.18 -12.43 -8.45
CA ILE A 226 6.01 -12.80 -7.65
C ILE A 226 4.81 -13.16 -8.55
N PHE A 227 4.63 -12.44 -9.65
CA PHE A 227 3.58 -12.72 -10.62
C PHE A 227 3.75 -14.09 -11.31
N GLU A 228 4.98 -14.43 -11.74
CA GLU A 228 5.26 -15.72 -12.40
C GLU A 228 5.05 -16.92 -11.46
N GLU A 229 5.36 -16.78 -10.18
CA GLU A 229 5.13 -17.86 -9.20
C GLU A 229 3.65 -18.13 -8.90
N ASN A 230 2.78 -17.16 -9.15
CA ASN A 230 1.34 -17.32 -8.96
C ASN A 230 0.66 -18.03 -10.16
N LYS A 231 1.35 -18.21 -11.30
CA LYS A 231 0.83 -18.91 -12.48
C LYS A 231 0.78 -20.43 -12.30
#